data_87ae98ecc821048c49f182ed9498c6c8
#
_entry.id   87ae98ecc821048c49f182ed9498c6c8
#
_cell.length_a   1.000
_cell.length_b   1.000
_cell.length_c   1.000
_cell.angle_alpha   90.00
_cell.angle_beta   90.00
_cell.angle_gamma   90.00
#
_symmetry.space_group_name_H-M   'P 1'
#
loop_
_entity.id
_entity.type
_entity.pdbx_description
1 polymer ?
#
loop_
_entity_poly.entity_id
_entity_poly.type
_entity_poly.pdbx_seq_one_letter_code
_entity_poly.pdbx_strand_id
1 'polypeptide(L)'
;TVRPDFGVALNGELNPTDVLNSDLPKDTQLSWKTPVDTTKAGHQTGELEVTYPDDSKDVVKVPVKVGTDAEAMTPTVRPDLGVALNGELNPIDVLSSGMPKNTELSWKNPVDTTKAGHQTGELEVTYPDGSKDVVKVPVKVGTDAEAMTPTVRPDFGVALNGELNPTDVLNSDLPKDTQLSWKTPV
;
A
#
# COMPACT_ATOMS: atom_id res chain seq x y z
N THR A 1 -20.73 -29.40 -13.92
CA THR A 1 -19.97 -28.84 -12.79
C THR A 1 -19.09 -27.70 -13.29
N VAL A 2 -18.87 -26.71 -12.43
CA VAL A 2 -17.99 -25.56 -12.71
C VAL A 2 -16.56 -25.94 -12.33
N ARG A 3 -15.58 -25.45 -13.10
CA ARG A 3 -14.15 -25.62 -12.74
C ARG A 3 -13.85 -24.84 -11.47
N PRO A 4 -13.23 -25.46 -10.47
CA PRO A 4 -12.77 -24.75 -9.29
C PRO A 4 -11.61 -23.82 -9.65
N ASP A 5 -11.47 -22.73 -8.92
CA ASP A 5 -10.33 -21.79 -9.03
C ASP A 5 -10.08 -21.25 -10.46
N PHE A 6 -11.16 -20.99 -11.19
CA PHE A 6 -11.05 -20.46 -12.55
C PHE A 6 -10.56 -19.01 -12.54
N GLY A 7 -9.50 -18.72 -13.30
CA GLY A 7 -8.90 -17.41 -13.40
C GLY A 7 -8.89 -16.87 -14.83
N VAL A 8 -9.01 -15.56 -14.96
CA VAL A 8 -8.86 -14.83 -16.22
C VAL A 8 -7.99 -13.58 -15.99
N ALA A 9 -7.16 -13.24 -16.97
CA ALA A 9 -6.35 -12.01 -16.89
C ALA A 9 -7.24 -10.77 -16.86
N LEU A 10 -6.73 -9.68 -16.29
CA LEU A 10 -7.39 -8.39 -16.35
C LEU A 10 -7.61 -7.98 -17.83
N ASN A 11 -8.81 -7.54 -18.14
CA ASN A 11 -9.28 -7.26 -19.51
C ASN A 11 -9.25 -8.48 -20.45
N GLY A 12 -9.10 -9.69 -19.90
CA GLY A 12 -9.14 -10.92 -20.68
C GLY A 12 -10.56 -11.30 -21.12
N GLU A 13 -10.64 -12.22 -22.07
CA GLU A 13 -11.91 -12.76 -22.55
C GLU A 13 -12.26 -14.04 -21.80
N LEU A 14 -13.50 -14.15 -21.36
CA LEU A 14 -14.02 -15.29 -20.61
C LEU A 14 -15.09 -16.01 -21.43
N ASN A 15 -14.71 -17.16 -22.00
CA ASN A 15 -15.63 -17.99 -22.79
C ASN A 15 -16.48 -18.88 -21.91
N PRO A 16 -17.82 -18.96 -22.15
CA PRO A 16 -18.70 -19.82 -21.38
C PRO A 16 -18.29 -21.30 -21.37
N THR A 17 -17.70 -21.77 -22.46
CA THR A 17 -17.26 -23.18 -22.60
C THR A 17 -16.09 -23.53 -21.68
N ASP A 18 -15.25 -22.57 -21.35
CA ASP A 18 -14.01 -22.82 -20.59
C ASP A 18 -14.26 -23.00 -19.09
N VAL A 19 -15.41 -22.52 -18.59
CA VAL A 19 -15.69 -22.51 -17.16
C VAL A 19 -16.35 -23.80 -16.65
N LEU A 20 -16.75 -24.67 -17.54
CA LEU A 20 -17.37 -25.94 -17.17
C LEU A 20 -16.39 -27.11 -17.24
N ASN A 21 -16.59 -28.05 -16.32
CA ASN A 21 -15.77 -29.26 -16.15
C ASN A 21 -16.56 -30.54 -16.46
N SER A 22 -17.74 -30.41 -17.03
CA SER A 22 -18.62 -31.53 -17.31
C SER A 22 -18.97 -31.59 -18.78
N ASP A 23 -19.05 -32.82 -19.31
CA ASP A 23 -19.61 -33.07 -20.63
C ASP A 23 -21.09 -32.72 -20.63
N LEU A 24 -21.50 -31.95 -21.59
CA LEU A 24 -22.86 -31.54 -21.81
C LEU A 24 -23.47 -32.31 -23.02
N PRO A 25 -24.79 -32.52 -23.05
CA PRO A 25 -25.44 -33.08 -24.23
C PRO A 25 -25.09 -32.30 -25.49
N LYS A 26 -25.00 -33.01 -26.61
CA LYS A 26 -24.79 -32.35 -27.91
C LYS A 26 -25.90 -31.31 -28.13
N ASP A 27 -25.50 -30.21 -28.79
CA ASP A 27 -26.38 -29.07 -29.09
C ASP A 27 -26.85 -28.25 -27.87
N THR A 28 -26.21 -28.43 -26.69
CA THR A 28 -26.39 -27.56 -25.53
C THR A 28 -25.79 -26.20 -25.83
N GLN A 29 -26.51 -25.11 -25.52
CA GLN A 29 -26.07 -23.73 -25.67
C GLN A 29 -25.68 -23.13 -24.34
N LEU A 30 -24.59 -22.36 -24.34
CA LEU A 30 -24.05 -21.66 -23.17
C LEU A 30 -24.03 -20.16 -23.42
N SER A 31 -24.54 -19.40 -22.48
CA SER A 31 -24.50 -17.94 -22.52
C SER A 31 -24.37 -17.35 -21.12
N TRP A 32 -23.72 -16.20 -21.03
CA TRP A 32 -23.68 -15.48 -19.75
C TRP A 32 -25.02 -14.80 -19.48
N LYS A 33 -25.67 -15.17 -18.39
CA LYS A 33 -26.83 -14.46 -17.83
C LYS A 33 -26.38 -13.20 -17.11
N THR A 34 -25.35 -13.35 -16.27
CA THR A 34 -24.66 -12.24 -15.60
C THR A 34 -23.17 -12.42 -15.86
N PRO A 35 -22.57 -11.66 -16.79
CA PRO A 35 -21.15 -11.80 -17.09
C PRO A 35 -20.26 -11.30 -15.96
N VAL A 36 -19.05 -11.84 -15.88
CA VAL A 36 -17.98 -11.32 -15.00
C VAL A 36 -17.38 -10.07 -15.65
N ASP A 37 -17.15 -9.04 -14.86
CA ASP A 37 -16.49 -7.81 -15.31
C ASP A 37 -14.96 -7.99 -15.24
N THR A 38 -14.35 -8.34 -16.36
CA THR A 38 -12.90 -8.57 -16.46
C THR A 38 -12.06 -7.28 -16.41
N THR A 39 -12.69 -6.10 -16.40
CA THR A 39 -11.99 -4.82 -16.21
C THR A 39 -11.65 -4.53 -14.76
N LYS A 40 -12.19 -5.30 -13.82
CA LYS A 40 -11.98 -5.14 -12.38
C LYS A 40 -11.32 -6.39 -11.81
N ALA A 41 -10.11 -6.23 -11.28
CA ALA A 41 -9.39 -7.31 -10.61
C ALA A 41 -10.07 -7.73 -9.30
N GLY A 42 -9.93 -8.98 -8.97
CA GLY A 42 -10.45 -9.59 -7.73
C GLY A 42 -11.37 -10.77 -7.99
N HIS A 43 -11.93 -11.30 -6.89
CA HIS A 43 -12.88 -12.41 -6.94
C HIS A 43 -14.27 -11.91 -7.31
N GLN A 44 -14.86 -12.51 -8.34
CA GLN A 44 -16.19 -12.19 -8.83
C GLN A 44 -16.99 -13.48 -9.04
N THR A 45 -18.30 -13.37 -9.11
CA THR A 45 -19.18 -14.50 -9.43
C THR A 45 -20.08 -14.10 -10.58
N GLY A 46 -19.94 -14.78 -11.70
CA GLY A 46 -20.86 -14.68 -12.82
C GLY A 46 -21.99 -15.72 -12.75
N GLU A 47 -23.01 -15.55 -13.57
CA GLU A 47 -24.06 -16.54 -13.76
C GLU A 47 -24.09 -17.00 -15.20
N LEU A 48 -23.89 -18.30 -15.41
CA LEU A 48 -23.95 -18.95 -16.71
C LEU A 48 -25.30 -19.60 -16.90
N GLU A 49 -25.97 -19.32 -18.01
CA GLU A 49 -27.20 -20.00 -18.43
C GLU A 49 -26.82 -21.14 -19.39
N VAL A 50 -27.28 -22.32 -19.05
CA VAL A 50 -27.14 -23.55 -19.85
C VAL A 50 -28.51 -23.89 -20.43
N THR A 51 -28.63 -23.87 -21.74
CA THR A 51 -29.89 -24.26 -22.44
C THR A 51 -29.68 -25.60 -23.13
N TYR A 52 -30.45 -26.59 -22.69
CA TYR A 52 -30.40 -27.96 -23.20
C TYR A 52 -31.17 -28.10 -24.52
N PRO A 53 -30.95 -29.21 -25.27
CA PRO A 53 -31.65 -29.44 -26.56
C PRO A 53 -33.16 -29.49 -26.50
N ASP A 54 -33.74 -29.76 -25.31
CA ASP A 54 -35.19 -29.78 -25.05
C ASP A 54 -35.73 -28.40 -24.58
N ASP A 55 -34.93 -27.31 -24.74
CA ASP A 55 -35.22 -25.96 -24.31
C ASP A 55 -35.27 -25.73 -22.79
N SER A 56 -35.02 -26.77 -22.00
CA SER A 56 -34.88 -26.61 -20.55
C SER A 56 -33.59 -25.86 -20.20
N LYS A 57 -33.58 -25.16 -19.06
CA LYS A 57 -32.48 -24.27 -18.68
C LYS A 57 -32.02 -24.50 -17.25
N ASP A 58 -30.69 -24.41 -17.07
CA ASP A 58 -30.05 -24.29 -15.79
C ASP A 58 -29.29 -22.97 -15.67
N VAL A 59 -29.19 -22.43 -14.48
CA VAL A 59 -28.33 -21.29 -14.16
C VAL A 59 -27.30 -21.73 -13.14
N VAL A 60 -26.01 -21.54 -13.53
CA VAL A 60 -24.88 -21.98 -12.72
C VAL A 60 -24.05 -20.78 -12.29
N LYS A 61 -23.75 -20.69 -10.99
CA LYS A 61 -22.85 -19.68 -10.46
C LYS A 61 -21.40 -20.07 -10.73
N VAL A 62 -20.65 -19.15 -11.30
CA VAL A 62 -19.25 -19.35 -11.69
C VAL A 62 -18.37 -18.39 -10.91
N PRO A 63 -17.65 -18.86 -9.88
CA PRO A 63 -16.65 -18.05 -9.22
C PRO A 63 -15.41 -17.90 -10.13
N VAL A 64 -14.95 -16.67 -10.30
CA VAL A 64 -13.80 -16.34 -11.17
C VAL A 64 -12.89 -15.37 -10.44
N LYS A 65 -11.57 -15.64 -10.50
CA LYS A 65 -10.56 -14.68 -10.10
C LYS A 65 -10.10 -13.90 -11.33
N VAL A 66 -10.31 -12.58 -11.32
CA VAL A 66 -9.86 -11.68 -12.38
C VAL A 66 -8.54 -11.02 -11.97
N GLY A 67 -7.53 -11.13 -12.83
CA GLY A 67 -6.22 -10.55 -12.61
C GLY A 67 -5.43 -11.19 -11.48
N THR A 68 -4.39 -10.47 -11.01
CA THR A 68 -3.54 -10.88 -9.88
C THR A 68 -3.98 -10.25 -8.58
N ASP A 69 -3.49 -10.76 -7.44
CA ASP A 69 -3.73 -10.16 -6.14
C ASP A 69 -3.16 -8.74 -6.06
N ALA A 70 -1.99 -8.48 -6.64
CA ALA A 70 -1.41 -7.14 -6.71
C ALA A 70 -2.28 -6.15 -7.50
N GLU A 71 -2.90 -6.59 -8.59
CA GLU A 71 -3.85 -5.75 -9.37
C GLU A 71 -5.15 -5.49 -8.60
N ALA A 72 -5.57 -6.40 -7.74
CA ALA A 72 -6.79 -6.28 -6.93
C ALA A 72 -6.58 -5.48 -5.65
N MET A 73 -5.36 -5.37 -5.13
CA MET A 73 -5.04 -4.77 -3.84
C MET A 73 -4.40 -3.39 -4.01
N THR A 74 -4.65 -2.51 -3.06
CA THR A 74 -3.97 -1.22 -2.93
C THR A 74 -3.49 -1.08 -1.49
N PRO A 75 -2.27 -1.54 -1.17
CA PRO A 75 -1.74 -1.43 0.18
C PRO A 75 -1.62 0.04 0.61
N THR A 76 -2.08 0.35 1.80
CA THR A 76 -1.98 1.68 2.37
C THR A 76 -1.04 1.69 3.57
N VAL A 77 -0.21 2.71 3.65
CA VAL A 77 0.76 2.92 4.73
C VAL A 77 0.11 3.72 5.86
N ARG A 78 0.46 3.40 7.10
CA ARG A 78 0.03 4.19 8.25
C ARG A 78 0.60 5.61 8.14
N PRO A 79 -0.22 6.64 8.41
CA PRO A 79 0.28 8.00 8.47
C PRO A 79 1.20 8.19 9.69
N ASP A 80 2.10 9.16 9.58
CA ASP A 80 2.94 9.63 10.70
C ASP A 80 3.78 8.54 11.38
N LEU A 81 4.31 7.61 10.60
CA LEU A 81 5.22 6.59 11.12
C LEU A 81 6.49 7.20 11.68
N GLY A 82 6.82 6.82 12.91
CA GLY A 82 8.04 7.20 13.57
C GLY A 82 8.77 6.00 14.19
N VAL A 83 10.08 6.09 14.22
CA VAL A 83 10.94 5.10 14.88
C VAL A 83 12.05 5.84 15.62
N ALA A 84 12.43 5.36 16.81
CA ALA A 84 13.55 5.93 17.55
C ALA A 84 14.87 5.76 16.78
N LEU A 85 15.84 6.66 17.04
CA LEU A 85 17.20 6.51 16.51
C LEU A 85 17.77 5.14 16.94
N ASN A 86 18.33 4.41 15.98
CA ASN A 86 18.78 3.02 16.14
C ASN A 86 17.67 2.03 16.52
N GLY A 87 16.41 2.42 16.41
CA GLY A 87 15.28 1.54 16.65
C GLY A 87 15.02 0.57 15.49
N GLU A 88 14.14 -0.37 15.71
CA GLU A 88 13.73 -1.37 14.70
C GLU A 88 12.33 -1.03 14.17
N LEU A 89 12.19 -1.04 12.85
CA LEU A 89 10.91 -0.83 12.16
C LEU A 89 10.47 -2.13 11.50
N ASN A 90 9.43 -2.74 12.06
CA ASN A 90 8.92 -4.02 11.60
C ASN A 90 8.00 -3.81 10.39
N PRO A 91 8.17 -4.57 9.29
CA PRO A 91 7.31 -4.45 8.10
C PRO A 91 5.81 -4.56 8.38
N ILE A 92 5.44 -5.42 9.33
CA ILE A 92 4.03 -5.68 9.67
C ILE A 92 3.33 -4.46 10.32
N ASP A 93 4.10 -3.59 10.97
CA ASP A 93 3.57 -2.41 11.67
C ASP A 93 3.35 -1.21 10.74
N VAL A 94 3.81 -1.31 9.50
CA VAL A 94 3.85 -0.19 8.54
C VAL A 94 2.53 0.00 7.81
N LEU A 95 1.81 -1.08 7.52
CA LEU A 95 0.57 -1.04 6.75
C LEU A 95 -0.65 -0.79 7.63
N SER A 96 -1.58 0.01 7.12
CA SER A 96 -2.89 0.27 7.72
C SER A 96 -4.02 -0.55 7.09
N SER A 97 -3.79 -1.08 5.88
CA SER A 97 -4.75 -1.94 5.18
C SER A 97 -4.59 -3.40 5.58
N GLY A 98 -5.71 -4.11 5.66
CA GLY A 98 -5.69 -5.56 5.82
C GLY A 98 -5.14 -6.24 4.56
N MET A 99 -4.29 -7.25 4.76
CA MET A 99 -3.73 -8.03 3.68
C MET A 99 -4.38 -9.42 3.62
N PRO A 100 -4.43 -10.05 2.44
CA PRO A 100 -4.83 -11.44 2.34
C PRO A 100 -4.00 -12.35 3.25
N LYS A 101 -4.59 -13.43 3.71
CA LYS A 101 -3.86 -14.45 4.49
C LYS A 101 -2.68 -14.99 3.65
N ASN A 102 -1.56 -15.23 4.30
CA ASN A 102 -0.30 -15.67 3.68
C ASN A 102 0.36 -14.63 2.75
N THR A 103 0.07 -13.34 2.94
CA THR A 103 0.86 -12.25 2.34
C THR A 103 2.17 -12.11 3.11
N GLU A 104 3.28 -11.99 2.39
CA GLU A 104 4.61 -11.79 2.96
C GLU A 104 5.03 -10.32 2.79
N LEU A 105 5.64 -9.77 3.83
CA LEU A 105 6.15 -8.40 3.86
C LEU A 105 7.66 -8.40 4.09
N SER A 106 8.39 -7.67 3.26
CA SER A 106 9.83 -7.49 3.40
C SER A 106 10.28 -6.11 2.97
N TRP A 107 11.36 -5.61 3.56
CA TRP A 107 11.96 -4.37 3.10
C TRP A 107 12.73 -4.60 1.80
N LYS A 108 12.35 -3.90 0.74
CA LYS A 108 13.12 -3.81 -0.50
C LYS A 108 14.26 -2.80 -0.33
N ASN A 109 13.94 -1.63 0.23
CA ASN A 109 14.90 -0.63 0.64
C ASN A 109 14.55 -0.20 2.07
N PRO A 110 15.26 -0.68 3.09
CA PRO A 110 14.95 -0.34 4.47
C PRO A 110 15.30 1.11 4.79
N VAL A 111 14.61 1.66 5.78
CA VAL A 111 14.94 2.96 6.37
C VAL A 111 16.23 2.81 7.20
N ASP A 112 17.15 3.77 7.05
CA ASP A 112 18.36 3.82 7.86
C ASP A 112 18.08 4.49 9.22
N THR A 113 17.81 3.69 10.23
CA THR A 113 17.48 4.18 11.58
C THR A 113 18.67 4.74 12.35
N THR A 114 19.89 4.64 11.80
CA THR A 114 21.07 5.27 12.41
C THR A 114 21.17 6.76 12.15
N LYS A 115 20.36 7.28 11.23
CA LYS A 115 20.32 8.69 10.83
C LYS A 115 18.97 9.31 11.13
N ALA A 116 18.93 10.30 12.03
CA ALA A 116 17.73 11.03 12.35
C ALA A 116 17.23 11.87 11.18
N GLY A 117 15.92 12.06 11.12
CA GLY A 117 15.23 12.87 10.11
C GLY A 117 14.16 12.10 9.33
N HIS A 118 13.58 12.80 8.35
CA HIS A 118 12.58 12.18 7.47
C HIS A 118 13.26 11.34 6.39
N GLN A 119 12.85 10.09 6.29
CA GLN A 119 13.34 9.14 5.29
C GLN A 119 12.17 8.43 4.63
N THR A 120 12.43 7.85 3.46
CA THR A 120 11.44 7.02 2.76
C THR A 120 12.07 5.66 2.45
N GLY A 121 11.50 4.61 3.04
CA GLY A 121 11.83 3.23 2.69
C GLY A 121 10.91 2.69 1.59
N GLU A 122 11.22 1.51 1.09
CA GLU A 122 10.37 0.76 0.17
C GLU A 122 10.07 -0.61 0.75
N LEU A 123 8.78 -0.89 0.93
CA LEU A 123 8.27 -2.17 1.40
C LEU A 123 7.80 -3.00 0.20
N GLU A 124 8.26 -4.23 0.10
CA GLU A 124 7.75 -5.22 -0.86
C GLU A 124 6.66 -6.07 -0.19
N VAL A 125 5.51 -6.12 -0.84
CA VAL A 125 4.35 -6.94 -0.46
C VAL A 125 4.25 -8.07 -1.47
N THR A 126 4.40 -9.31 -1.03
CA THR A 126 4.27 -10.51 -1.88
C THR A 126 2.98 -11.23 -1.51
N TYR A 127 2.07 -11.28 -2.45
CA TYR A 127 0.76 -11.91 -2.28
C TYR A 127 0.80 -13.43 -2.45
N PRO A 128 -0.26 -14.15 -2.01
CA PRO A 128 -0.31 -15.62 -2.09
C PRO A 128 -0.15 -16.20 -3.50
N ASP A 129 -0.53 -15.44 -4.53
CA ASP A 129 -0.36 -15.84 -5.94
C ASP A 129 1.03 -15.52 -6.52
N GLY A 130 1.94 -15.00 -5.68
CA GLY A 130 3.30 -14.61 -6.07
C GLY A 130 3.41 -13.22 -6.71
N SER A 131 2.29 -12.53 -6.96
CA SER A 131 2.31 -11.15 -7.43
C SER A 131 2.79 -10.19 -6.34
N LYS A 132 3.33 -9.05 -6.74
CA LYS A 132 4.01 -8.14 -5.81
C LYS A 132 3.61 -6.70 -6.02
N ASP A 133 3.57 -5.96 -4.89
CA ASP A 133 3.54 -4.51 -4.86
C ASP A 133 4.77 -3.96 -4.14
N VAL A 134 5.18 -2.77 -4.51
CA VAL A 134 6.21 -2.01 -3.79
C VAL A 134 5.60 -0.70 -3.30
N VAL A 135 5.64 -0.50 -2.01
CA VAL A 135 5.01 0.65 -1.35
C VAL A 135 6.07 1.55 -0.75
N LYS A 136 5.98 2.85 -1.03
CA LYS A 136 6.84 3.85 -0.40
C LYS A 136 6.35 4.15 1.00
N VAL A 137 7.28 4.11 1.95
CA VAL A 137 7.00 4.26 3.38
C VAL A 137 7.76 5.48 3.92
N PRO A 138 7.09 6.63 4.07
CA PRO A 138 7.69 7.78 4.73
C PRO A 138 7.74 7.54 6.25
N VAL A 139 8.91 7.75 6.82
CA VAL A 139 9.18 7.51 8.25
C VAL A 139 9.99 8.66 8.82
N LYS A 140 9.64 9.11 10.02
CA LYS A 140 10.47 10.01 10.82
C LYS A 140 11.34 9.18 11.76
N VAL A 141 12.65 9.27 11.61
CA VAL A 141 13.64 8.62 12.48
C VAL A 141 14.10 9.60 13.55
N GLY A 142 14.00 9.20 14.82
CA GLY A 142 14.43 10.00 15.95
C GLY A 142 13.57 11.24 16.17
N THR A 143 14.14 12.21 16.88
CA THR A 143 13.52 13.49 17.19
C THR A 143 14.04 14.61 16.28
N ASP A 144 13.35 15.74 16.24
CA ASP A 144 13.82 16.92 15.51
C ASP A 144 15.17 17.43 16.04
N ALA A 145 15.36 17.34 17.36
CA ALA A 145 16.63 17.73 17.98
C ALA A 145 17.80 16.83 17.54
N GLU A 146 17.57 15.54 17.35
CA GLU A 146 18.59 14.61 16.85
C GLU A 146 18.87 14.82 15.35
N ALA A 147 17.87 15.26 14.58
CA ALA A 147 18.00 15.53 13.17
C ALA A 147 18.61 16.92 12.86
N MET A 148 18.53 17.86 13.79
CA MET A 148 18.92 19.26 13.59
C MET A 148 20.22 19.60 14.30
N THR A 149 21.01 20.48 13.70
CA THR A 149 22.17 21.09 14.32
C THR A 149 22.06 22.62 14.16
N PRO A 150 21.35 23.29 15.08
CA PRO A 150 21.18 24.73 15.01
C PRO A 150 22.54 25.45 15.07
N THR A 151 22.76 26.42 14.20
CA THR A 151 23.95 27.22 14.15
C THR A 151 23.67 28.67 14.52
N VAL A 152 24.60 29.26 15.22
CA VAL A 152 24.53 30.65 15.65
C VAL A 152 25.14 31.55 14.57
N ARG A 153 24.59 32.75 14.38
CA ARG A 153 25.18 33.75 13.52
C ARG A 153 26.56 34.15 14.05
N PRO A 154 27.60 34.16 13.23
CA PRO A 154 28.90 34.66 13.63
C PRO A 154 28.86 36.18 13.88
N ASP A 155 29.66 36.67 14.79
CA ASP A 155 29.82 38.11 15.07
C ASP A 155 28.50 38.83 15.42
N PHE A 156 27.61 38.12 16.11
CA PHE A 156 26.31 38.70 16.52
C PHE A 156 26.53 39.73 17.64
N GLY A 157 26.07 40.95 17.41
CA GLY A 157 26.20 42.07 18.35
C GLY A 157 24.86 42.68 18.73
N VAL A 158 24.77 43.17 19.94
CA VAL A 158 23.61 43.91 20.44
C VAL A 158 24.08 45.19 21.13
N ALA A 159 23.32 46.30 20.97
CA ALA A 159 23.66 47.55 21.60
C ALA A 159 23.54 47.47 23.14
N LEU A 160 24.29 48.29 23.85
CA LEU A 160 24.17 48.39 25.32
C LEU A 160 22.70 48.71 25.67
N ASN A 161 22.11 47.96 26.62
CA ASN A 161 20.69 48.03 27.00
C ASN A 161 19.74 47.71 25.84
N GLY A 162 20.21 47.12 24.75
CA GLY A 162 19.37 46.66 23.66
C GLY A 162 18.66 45.34 23.99
N GLU A 163 17.65 45.04 23.24
CA GLU A 163 16.89 43.79 23.36
C GLU A 163 17.47 42.70 22.44
N LEU A 164 17.72 41.53 23.01
CA LEU A 164 18.24 40.39 22.29
C LEU A 164 17.14 39.33 22.08
N ASN A 165 16.66 39.20 20.84
CA ASN A 165 15.61 38.26 20.50
C ASN A 165 16.22 36.91 20.09
N PRO A 166 15.74 35.77 20.68
CA PRO A 166 16.30 34.45 20.37
C PRO A 166 16.23 34.08 18.87
N THR A 167 15.20 34.55 18.17
CA THR A 167 15.04 34.30 16.74
C THR A 167 16.11 34.95 15.86
N ASP A 168 16.72 36.06 16.32
CA ASP A 168 17.72 36.81 15.53
C ASP A 168 19.10 36.15 15.61
N VAL A 169 19.34 35.30 16.57
CA VAL A 169 20.65 34.72 16.89
C VAL A 169 20.99 33.52 16.00
N LEU A 170 20.00 32.84 15.49
CA LEU A 170 20.19 31.64 14.69
C LEU A 170 20.31 31.94 13.19
N ASN A 171 21.09 31.13 12.51
CA ASN A 171 21.41 31.24 11.09
C ASN A 171 20.94 29.96 10.34
N SER A 172 20.26 29.06 11.03
CA SER A 172 19.71 27.82 10.47
C SER A 172 18.19 27.89 10.37
N ASP A 173 17.67 27.30 9.29
CA ASP A 173 16.24 27.09 9.15
C ASP A 173 15.79 26.01 10.15
N LEU A 174 14.80 26.32 10.94
CA LEU A 174 14.22 25.43 11.92
C LEU A 174 12.86 24.90 11.44
N PRO A 175 12.43 23.72 11.91
CA PRO A 175 11.10 23.23 11.63
C PRO A 175 10.02 24.25 12.01
N LYS A 176 8.90 24.22 11.26
CA LYS A 176 7.74 25.06 11.58
C LYS A 176 7.29 24.81 13.03
N ASP A 177 6.81 25.84 13.68
CA ASP A 177 6.35 25.81 15.06
C ASP A 177 7.44 25.51 16.13
N THR A 178 8.74 25.60 15.77
CA THR A 178 9.83 25.55 16.74
C THR A 178 9.79 26.78 17.64
N GLN A 179 9.84 26.55 18.95
CA GLN A 179 9.88 27.62 19.94
C GLN A 179 11.31 27.86 20.44
N LEU A 180 11.66 29.13 20.55
CA LEU A 180 12.96 29.56 21.04
C LEU A 180 12.81 30.36 22.33
N SER A 181 13.63 30.05 23.32
CA SER A 181 13.69 30.78 24.58
C SER A 181 15.11 30.79 25.15
N TRP A 182 15.42 31.83 25.90
CA TRP A 182 16.67 31.89 26.65
C TRP A 182 16.59 30.96 27.84
N LYS A 183 17.50 30.00 27.94
CA LYS A 183 17.67 29.19 29.15
C LYS A 183 18.33 29.99 30.24
N THR A 184 19.35 30.81 29.88
CA THR A 184 20.03 31.73 30.76
C THR A 184 20.06 33.09 30.04
N PRO A 185 19.34 34.10 30.53
CA PRO A 185 19.36 35.43 29.95
C PRO A 185 20.77 36.03 29.98
N VAL A 186 21.13 36.81 29.00
CA VAL A 186 22.37 37.55 28.90
C VAL A 186 22.16 38.96 29.36
#